data_190c9b69d6ba21a535f6e33f5708a8e0
#
_entry.id   190c9b69d6ba21a535f6e33f5708a8e0
#
_cell.length_a   1.000
_cell.length_b   1.000
_cell.length_c   1.000
_cell.angle_alpha   90.00
_cell.angle_beta   90.00
_cell.angle_gamma   90.00
#
_symmetry.space_group_name_H-M   'P 1'
#
loop_
_entity.id
_entity.type
_entity.pdbx_description
1 polymer ?
#
loop_
_entity_poly.entity_id
_entity_poly.type
_entity_poly.pdbx_seq_one_letter_code
_entity_poly.pdbx_strand_id
1 'polypeptide(L)'
;MLVPIGDKDRMLWCAEKCTELGATSWTPVLWNRSRSVSPRGDGSAFRERVRARMRSALVQSHGAWLPDVPDDVSIDQVLANPSPEETRLVLDVSGQPIARERLAAPVTIAIGPEGGFEAEELGRLRDARFRPVSLGANVLRFETAAVAALAIVRAALGASPENAHG
;
A
#
# COMPACT_ATOMS: atom_id res chain seq x y z
N MET A 1 -2.06 -2.77 -2.40
CA MET A 1 -1.16 -1.97 -1.54
C MET A 1 0.20 -2.63 -1.50
N LEU A 2 1.28 -1.92 -1.85
CA LEU A 2 2.66 -2.35 -1.70
C LEU A 2 3.21 -1.70 -0.42
N VAL A 3 3.37 -2.50 0.63
CA VAL A 3 3.68 -2.00 1.99
C VAL A 3 5.09 -2.40 2.38
N PRO A 4 5.91 -1.52 2.95
CA PRO A 4 7.27 -1.87 3.33
C PRO A 4 7.27 -2.96 4.41
N ILE A 5 8.20 -3.90 4.30
CA ILE A 5 8.54 -4.75 5.42
C ILE A 5 9.18 -3.88 6.51
N GLY A 6 8.56 -3.84 7.67
CA GLY A 6 8.91 -2.96 8.76
C GLY A 6 8.66 -3.59 10.13
N ASP A 7 8.44 -2.76 11.13
CA ASP A 7 8.11 -3.20 12.49
C ASP A 7 6.85 -4.05 12.52
N LYS A 8 6.90 -5.17 13.25
CA LYS A 8 5.83 -6.19 13.29
C LYS A 8 4.48 -5.63 13.72
N ASP A 9 4.46 -4.83 14.76
CA ASP A 9 3.19 -4.37 15.37
C ASP A 9 2.55 -3.30 14.48
N ARG A 10 3.35 -2.44 13.87
CA ARG A 10 2.89 -1.46 12.89
C ARG A 10 2.38 -2.12 11.61
N MET A 11 3.05 -3.17 11.12
CA MET A 11 2.58 -3.94 9.97
C MET A 11 1.24 -4.63 10.26
N LEU A 12 1.06 -5.20 11.45
CA LEU A 12 -0.21 -5.81 11.86
C LEU A 12 -1.33 -4.76 11.95
N TRP A 13 -1.05 -3.60 12.52
CA TRP A 13 -2.00 -2.50 12.59
C TRP A 13 -2.36 -1.97 11.19
N CYS A 14 -1.37 -1.79 10.32
CA CYS A 14 -1.56 -1.39 8.94
C CYS A 14 -2.46 -2.38 8.18
N ALA A 15 -2.17 -3.67 8.30
CA ALA A 15 -2.94 -4.73 7.67
C ALA A 15 -4.42 -4.73 8.12
N GLU A 16 -4.66 -4.56 9.43
CA GLU A 16 -6.00 -4.42 10.00
C GLU A 16 -6.75 -3.24 9.35
N LYS A 17 -6.16 -2.04 9.38
CA LYS A 17 -6.82 -0.83 8.87
C LYS A 17 -6.97 -0.81 7.35
N CYS A 18 -6.03 -1.37 6.60
CA CYS A 18 -6.18 -1.56 5.17
C CYS A 18 -7.35 -2.52 4.83
N THR A 19 -7.58 -3.53 5.65
CA THR A 19 -8.72 -4.44 5.48
C THR A 19 -10.05 -3.72 5.74
N GLU A 20 -10.16 -2.97 6.83
CA GLU A 20 -11.34 -2.16 7.16
C GLU A 20 -11.69 -1.17 6.03
N LEU A 21 -10.69 -0.61 5.36
CA LEU A 21 -10.84 0.30 4.23
C LEU A 21 -11.05 -0.41 2.89
N GLY A 22 -11.14 -1.75 2.87
CA GLY A 22 -11.44 -2.52 1.65
C GLY A 22 -10.29 -2.62 0.67
N ALA A 23 -9.05 -2.74 1.12
CA ALA A 23 -7.95 -3.16 0.27
C ALA A 23 -8.22 -4.53 -0.34
N THR A 24 -7.87 -4.73 -1.61
CA THR A 24 -8.03 -6.03 -2.29
C THR A 24 -6.78 -6.88 -2.19
N SER A 25 -5.62 -6.25 -2.06
CA SER A 25 -4.31 -6.92 -1.89
C SER A 25 -3.41 -6.10 -0.98
N TRP A 26 -2.63 -6.79 -0.16
CA TRP A 26 -1.65 -6.20 0.76
C TRP A 26 -0.33 -6.98 0.63
N THR A 27 0.61 -6.42 -0.12
CA THR A 27 1.85 -7.08 -0.53
C THR A 27 3.03 -6.52 0.27
N PRO A 28 3.68 -7.33 1.12
CA PRO A 28 4.91 -6.92 1.80
C PRO A 28 6.06 -6.76 0.80
N VAL A 29 6.72 -5.62 0.80
CA VAL A 29 7.85 -5.35 -0.11
C VAL A 29 9.13 -5.09 0.69
N LEU A 30 10.19 -5.80 0.34
CA LEU A 30 11.52 -5.60 0.89
C LEU A 30 12.25 -4.49 0.10
N TRP A 31 12.05 -3.24 0.53
CA TRP A 31 12.83 -2.11 0.04
C TRP A 31 14.25 -2.11 0.62
N ASN A 32 15.19 -1.42 -0.02
CA ASN A 32 16.58 -1.40 0.42
C ASN A 32 16.71 -0.94 1.88
N ARG A 33 16.00 0.12 2.27
CA ARG A 33 16.02 0.65 3.63
C ARG A 33 15.15 -0.11 4.63
N SER A 34 14.36 -1.08 4.21
CA SER A 34 13.65 -2.00 5.12
C SER A 34 14.57 -2.98 5.82
N ARG A 35 15.77 -3.22 5.29
CA ARG A 35 16.69 -4.27 5.77
C ARG A 35 17.24 -4.05 7.17
N SER A 36 17.26 -2.82 7.66
CA SER A 36 17.79 -2.45 8.98
C SER A 36 16.77 -2.55 10.13
N VAL A 37 15.49 -2.85 9.84
CA VAL A 37 14.45 -2.92 10.87
C VAL A 37 14.52 -4.25 11.63
N SER A 38 14.46 -4.20 12.97
CA SER A 38 14.41 -5.37 13.84
C SER A 38 13.62 -5.07 15.13
N PRO A 39 12.66 -5.92 15.54
CA PRO A 39 12.19 -7.12 14.84
C PRO A 39 11.34 -6.80 13.62
N ARG A 40 11.65 -7.47 12.51
CA ARG A 40 11.01 -7.26 11.22
C ARG A 40 9.83 -8.21 11.02
N GLY A 41 8.76 -7.69 10.41
CA GLY A 41 7.58 -8.48 10.05
C GLY A 41 7.74 -9.13 8.67
N ASP A 42 8.36 -10.31 8.62
CA ASP A 42 8.57 -11.08 7.40
C ASP A 42 8.35 -12.59 7.60
N GLY A 43 8.29 -13.32 6.51
CA GLY A 43 8.21 -14.77 6.46
C GLY A 43 6.80 -15.34 6.70
N SER A 44 6.66 -16.65 6.49
CA SER A 44 5.38 -17.37 6.46
C SER A 44 4.61 -17.28 7.79
N ALA A 45 5.30 -17.45 8.93
CA ALA A 45 4.67 -17.38 10.24
C ALA A 45 4.09 -15.99 10.55
N PHE A 46 4.78 -14.93 10.11
CA PHE A 46 4.27 -13.57 10.27
C PHE A 46 3.08 -13.32 9.33
N ARG A 47 3.11 -13.81 8.09
CA ARG A 47 1.97 -13.72 7.17
C ARG A 47 0.70 -14.37 7.71
N GLU A 48 0.82 -15.52 8.38
CA GLU A 48 -0.36 -16.13 9.03
C GLU A 48 -0.94 -15.23 10.13
N ARG A 49 -0.10 -14.54 10.90
CA ARG A 49 -0.57 -13.54 11.86
C ARG A 49 -1.28 -12.35 11.19
N VAL A 50 -0.73 -11.87 10.06
CA VAL A 50 -1.36 -10.82 9.25
C VAL A 50 -2.73 -11.28 8.76
N ARG A 51 -2.84 -12.48 8.17
CA ARG A 51 -4.11 -13.03 7.70
C ARG A 51 -5.13 -13.22 8.83
N ALA A 52 -4.69 -13.65 10.01
CA ALA A 52 -5.55 -13.77 11.17
C ALA A 52 -6.10 -12.41 11.62
N ARG A 53 -5.24 -11.38 11.65
CA ARG A 53 -5.64 -10.01 11.98
C ARG A 53 -6.64 -9.45 10.96
N MET A 54 -6.39 -9.66 9.67
CA MET A 54 -7.29 -9.24 8.59
C MET A 54 -8.65 -9.93 8.65
N ARG A 55 -8.70 -11.24 8.97
CA ARG A 55 -9.99 -11.94 9.18
C ARG A 55 -10.82 -11.31 10.28
N SER A 56 -10.20 -10.95 11.40
CA SER A 56 -10.90 -10.27 12.50
C SER A 56 -11.40 -8.88 12.07
N ALA A 57 -10.58 -8.12 11.35
CA ALA A 57 -10.95 -6.82 10.83
C ALA A 57 -12.10 -6.90 9.82
N LEU A 58 -12.07 -7.90 8.94
CA LEU A 58 -13.12 -8.13 7.94
C LEU A 58 -14.48 -8.39 8.58
N VAL A 59 -14.52 -9.22 9.64
CA VAL A 59 -15.76 -9.50 10.39
C VAL A 59 -16.28 -8.23 11.05
N GLN A 60 -15.40 -7.46 11.70
CA GLN A 60 -15.77 -6.24 12.41
C GLN A 60 -16.28 -5.14 11.47
N SER A 61 -15.66 -4.99 10.29
CA SER A 61 -15.99 -3.95 9.30
C SER A 61 -17.13 -4.34 8.35
N HIS A 62 -17.64 -5.58 8.44
CA HIS A 62 -18.61 -6.13 7.51
C HIS A 62 -18.13 -6.10 6.05
N GLY A 63 -16.83 -6.22 5.83
CA GLY A 63 -16.22 -6.22 4.50
C GLY A 63 -16.62 -7.44 3.66
N ALA A 64 -16.64 -7.27 2.34
CA ALA A 64 -17.09 -8.32 1.42
C ALA A 64 -15.99 -9.33 1.04
N TRP A 65 -14.71 -8.99 1.19
CA TRP A 65 -13.58 -9.85 0.78
C TRP A 65 -12.38 -9.69 1.70
N LEU A 66 -11.65 -10.77 1.88
CA LEU A 66 -10.36 -10.76 2.56
C LEU A 66 -9.27 -10.32 1.56
N PRO A 67 -8.40 -9.35 1.92
CA PRO A 67 -7.28 -8.98 1.07
C PRO A 67 -6.37 -10.17 0.78
N ASP A 68 -5.88 -10.26 -0.46
CA ASP A 68 -4.81 -11.19 -0.79
C ASP A 68 -3.50 -10.75 -0.12
N VAL A 69 -2.77 -11.73 0.46
CA VAL A 69 -1.48 -11.50 1.12
C VAL A 69 -0.47 -12.47 0.50
N PRO A 70 0.19 -12.07 -0.60
CA PRO A 70 1.22 -12.89 -1.23
C PRO A 70 2.48 -13.01 -0.37
N ASP A 71 3.46 -13.75 -0.86
CA ASP A 71 4.80 -13.80 -0.27
C ASP A 71 5.48 -12.43 -0.29
N ASP A 72 6.47 -12.27 0.59
CA ASP A 72 7.31 -11.09 0.61
C ASP A 72 8.02 -10.94 -0.74
N VAL A 73 7.94 -9.77 -1.36
CA VAL A 73 8.49 -9.53 -2.70
C VAL A 73 9.63 -8.50 -2.68
N SER A 74 10.49 -8.57 -3.67
CA SER A 74 11.47 -7.53 -3.99
C SER A 74 10.90 -6.51 -4.97
N ILE A 75 11.59 -5.39 -5.13
CA ILE A 75 11.22 -4.40 -6.17
C ILE A 75 11.21 -5.02 -7.57
N ASP A 76 12.12 -5.95 -7.88
CA ASP A 76 12.15 -6.63 -9.19
C ASP A 76 10.86 -7.40 -9.46
N GLN A 77 10.34 -8.09 -8.45
CA GLN A 77 9.08 -8.82 -8.55
C GLN A 77 7.88 -7.87 -8.68
N VAL A 78 7.89 -6.73 -7.98
CA VAL A 78 6.86 -5.68 -8.13
C VAL A 78 6.81 -5.16 -9.56
N LEU A 79 7.97 -4.98 -10.21
CA LEU A 79 8.10 -4.39 -11.53
C LEU A 79 7.95 -5.40 -12.68
N ALA A 80 8.03 -6.71 -12.42
CA ALA A 80 8.06 -7.76 -13.45
C ALA A 80 6.78 -7.85 -14.30
N ASN A 81 5.61 -7.50 -13.74
CA ASN A 81 4.32 -7.68 -14.40
C ASN A 81 3.48 -6.39 -14.35
N PRO A 82 3.79 -5.39 -15.19
CA PRO A 82 2.99 -4.18 -15.25
C PRO A 82 1.64 -4.43 -15.93
N SER A 83 0.54 -4.08 -15.26
CA SER A 83 -0.76 -3.96 -15.91
C SER A 83 -0.88 -2.59 -16.58
N PRO A 84 -1.19 -2.50 -17.89
CA PRO A 84 -1.25 -1.22 -18.60
C PRO A 84 -2.42 -0.33 -18.17
N GLU A 85 -3.49 -0.91 -17.63
CA GLU A 85 -4.72 -0.20 -17.24
C GLU A 85 -4.72 0.26 -15.77
N GLU A 86 -3.69 -0.11 -15.01
CA GLU A 86 -3.62 0.16 -13.58
C GLU A 86 -3.13 1.57 -13.28
N THR A 87 -3.84 2.29 -12.41
CA THR A 87 -3.35 3.53 -11.80
C THR A 87 -2.28 3.18 -10.76
N ARG A 88 -1.03 3.65 -10.97
CA ARG A 88 0.09 3.37 -10.08
C ARG A 88 0.57 4.62 -9.40
N LEU A 89 0.58 4.59 -8.09
CA LEU A 89 0.99 5.70 -7.23
C LEU A 89 2.15 5.28 -6.34
N VAL A 90 3.11 6.17 -6.15
CA VAL A 90 4.16 6.03 -5.14
C VAL A 90 4.09 7.21 -4.19
N LEU A 91 4.03 6.95 -2.88
CA LEU A 91 4.00 7.99 -1.87
C LEU A 91 5.39 8.62 -1.72
N ASP A 92 5.49 9.87 -2.11
CA ASP A 92 6.72 10.67 -2.02
C ASP A 92 6.35 12.14 -1.74
N VAL A 93 7.07 12.78 -0.82
CA VAL A 93 6.81 14.16 -0.42
C VAL A 93 6.99 15.18 -1.56
N SER A 94 7.76 14.83 -2.59
CA SER A 94 7.96 15.66 -3.78
C SER A 94 6.83 15.56 -4.80
N GLY A 95 5.88 14.63 -4.59
CA GLY A 95 4.76 14.39 -5.49
C GLY A 95 3.67 15.46 -5.40
N GLN A 96 2.76 15.45 -6.37
CA GLN A 96 1.55 16.26 -6.28
C GLN A 96 0.60 15.73 -5.19
N PRO A 97 -0.25 16.58 -4.61
CA PRO A 97 -1.26 16.12 -3.66
C PRO A 97 -2.14 15.03 -4.26
N ILE A 98 -2.22 13.88 -3.59
CA ILE A 98 -3.00 12.72 -4.06
C ILE A 98 -4.47 13.07 -4.34
N ALA A 99 -5.03 14.03 -3.62
CA ALA A 99 -6.39 14.53 -3.82
C ALA A 99 -6.63 15.21 -5.19
N ARG A 100 -5.56 15.54 -5.92
CA ARG A 100 -5.65 16.13 -7.28
C ARG A 100 -5.52 15.08 -8.38
N GLU A 101 -5.23 13.84 -8.03
CA GLU A 101 -5.08 12.76 -9.00
C GLU A 101 -6.45 12.32 -9.55
N ARG A 102 -6.50 12.09 -10.85
CA ARG A 102 -7.59 11.35 -11.46
C ARG A 102 -7.32 9.87 -11.29
N LEU A 103 -8.17 9.21 -10.52
CA LEU A 103 -8.02 7.81 -10.17
C LEU A 103 -9.03 6.96 -10.94
N ALA A 104 -8.54 5.87 -11.52
CA ALA A 104 -9.34 4.82 -12.11
C ALA A 104 -8.88 3.47 -11.54
N ALA A 105 -9.85 2.62 -11.20
CA ALA A 105 -9.54 1.27 -10.72
C ALA A 105 -9.04 0.38 -11.89
N PRO A 106 -8.12 -0.56 -11.61
CA PRO A 106 -7.48 -0.81 -10.32
C PRO A 106 -6.41 0.22 -9.95
N VAL A 107 -6.20 0.44 -8.65
CA VAL A 107 -5.17 1.37 -8.14
C VAL A 107 -4.16 0.62 -7.28
N THR A 108 -2.89 0.73 -7.62
CA THR A 108 -1.77 0.25 -6.79
C THR A 108 -1.03 1.42 -6.16
N ILE A 109 -0.79 1.34 -4.84
CA ILE A 109 -0.09 2.35 -4.05
C ILE A 109 1.16 1.72 -3.46
N ALA A 110 2.33 2.26 -3.82
CA ALA A 110 3.61 1.89 -3.23
C ALA A 110 3.97 2.85 -2.09
N ILE A 111 4.31 2.27 -0.94
CA ILE A 111 4.65 2.98 0.29
C ILE A 111 6.09 2.65 0.65
N GLY A 112 6.88 3.68 0.91
CA GLY A 112 8.28 3.55 1.30
C GLY A 112 8.45 3.14 2.76
N PRO A 113 9.63 2.60 3.12
CA PRO A 113 10.00 2.35 4.50
C PRO A 113 10.21 3.67 5.26
N GLU A 114 10.42 3.60 6.58
CA GLU A 114 10.62 4.79 7.43
C GLU A 114 11.78 5.68 6.97
N GLY A 115 12.83 5.09 6.40
CA GLY A 115 13.94 5.83 5.80
C GLY A 115 13.65 6.39 4.40
N GLY A 116 12.43 6.21 3.87
CA GLY A 116 12.05 6.56 2.50
C GLY A 116 12.66 5.61 1.46
N PHE A 117 12.32 5.82 0.21
CA PHE A 117 12.90 5.11 -0.92
C PHE A 117 14.33 5.61 -1.20
N GLU A 118 15.15 4.78 -1.79
CA GLU A 118 16.38 5.22 -2.43
C GLU A 118 16.09 5.85 -3.80
N ALA A 119 16.99 6.74 -4.24
CA ALA A 119 16.80 7.43 -5.52
C ALA A 119 16.68 6.46 -6.71
N GLU A 120 17.43 5.35 -6.67
CA GLU A 120 17.35 4.29 -7.68
C GLU A 120 15.99 3.60 -7.65
N GLU A 121 15.46 3.27 -6.46
CA GLU A 121 14.13 2.64 -6.33
C GLU A 121 13.03 3.55 -6.87
N LEU A 122 13.08 4.86 -6.54
CA LEU A 122 12.14 5.83 -7.10
C LEU A 122 12.27 5.98 -8.62
N GLY A 123 13.48 5.96 -9.15
CA GLY A 123 13.72 5.97 -10.60
C GLY A 123 13.03 4.79 -11.26
N ARG A 124 13.29 3.58 -10.78
CA ARG A 124 12.70 2.34 -11.29
C ARG A 124 11.17 2.30 -11.18
N LEU A 125 10.61 2.81 -10.07
CA LEU A 125 9.16 2.93 -9.92
C LEU A 125 8.56 3.91 -10.93
N ARG A 126 9.22 5.07 -11.19
CA ARG A 126 8.80 6.03 -12.21
C ARG A 126 8.84 5.44 -13.62
N ASP A 127 9.91 4.71 -13.95
CA ASP A 127 10.04 3.99 -15.24
C ASP A 127 8.91 2.97 -15.44
N ALA A 128 8.46 2.35 -14.33
CA ALA A 128 7.30 1.47 -14.29
C ALA A 128 5.95 2.21 -14.16
N ARG A 129 5.92 3.52 -14.45
CA ARG A 129 4.74 4.39 -14.46
C ARG A 129 4.08 4.63 -13.10
N PHE A 130 4.80 4.44 -12.00
CA PHE A 130 4.33 4.92 -10.71
C PHE A 130 4.45 6.45 -10.65
N ARG A 131 3.34 7.14 -10.44
CA ARG A 131 3.31 8.58 -10.30
C ARG A 131 3.55 8.97 -8.85
N PRO A 132 4.50 9.89 -8.56
CA PRO A 132 4.73 10.36 -7.21
C PRO A 132 3.56 11.22 -6.74
N VAL A 133 3.03 10.90 -5.56
CA VAL A 133 1.95 11.66 -4.91
C VAL A 133 2.27 11.89 -3.44
N SER A 134 1.81 13.02 -2.91
CA SER A 134 2.01 13.41 -1.52
C SER A 134 0.71 13.45 -0.73
N LEU A 135 0.83 13.21 0.58
CA LEU A 135 -0.27 13.32 1.55
C LEU A 135 -0.23 14.64 2.36
N GLY A 136 0.69 15.53 2.00
CA GLY A 136 0.93 16.80 2.68
C GLY A 136 2.40 17.04 2.97
N ALA A 137 2.70 18.08 3.76
CA ALA A 137 4.07 18.53 4.03
C ALA A 137 4.80 17.67 5.09
N ASN A 138 4.07 16.94 5.93
CA ASN A 138 4.66 16.17 7.00
C ASN A 138 5.12 14.78 6.53
N VAL A 139 6.26 14.33 7.05
CA VAL A 139 6.69 12.93 6.89
C VAL A 139 5.83 12.06 7.80
N LEU A 140 5.10 11.14 7.21
CA LEU A 140 4.26 10.18 7.92
C LEU A 140 5.00 8.85 8.10
N ARG A 141 4.68 8.14 9.17
CA ARG A 141 5.05 6.74 9.29
C ARG A 141 4.34 5.92 8.22
N PHE A 142 4.95 4.81 7.80
CA PHE A 142 4.43 4.02 6.67
C PHE A 142 2.99 3.54 6.88
N GLU A 143 2.65 3.12 8.10
CA GLU A 143 1.29 2.67 8.43
C GLU A 143 0.27 3.80 8.35
N THR A 144 0.64 5.00 8.82
CA THR A 144 -0.21 6.18 8.71
C THR A 144 -0.38 6.60 7.25
N ALA A 145 0.70 6.59 6.48
CA ALA A 145 0.69 6.91 5.06
C ALA A 145 -0.17 5.92 4.26
N ALA A 146 -0.07 4.63 4.56
CA ALA A 146 -0.87 3.58 3.93
C ALA A 146 -2.38 3.79 4.12
N VAL A 147 -2.79 3.99 5.37
CA VAL A 147 -4.19 4.18 5.74
C VAL A 147 -4.75 5.47 5.14
N ALA A 148 -4.01 6.58 5.24
CA ALA A 148 -4.43 7.87 4.68
C ALA A 148 -4.58 7.82 3.16
N ALA A 149 -3.58 7.26 2.45
CA ALA A 149 -3.64 7.14 0.99
C ALA A 149 -4.80 6.24 0.55
N LEU A 150 -4.99 5.10 1.19
CA LEU A 150 -6.07 4.18 0.85
C LEU A 150 -7.44 4.81 1.10
N ALA A 151 -7.63 5.53 2.21
CA ALA A 151 -8.87 6.23 2.50
C ALA A 151 -9.23 7.27 1.43
N ILE A 152 -8.25 8.06 0.99
CA ILE A 152 -8.44 9.06 -0.08
C ILE A 152 -8.80 8.37 -1.40
N VAL A 153 -8.07 7.31 -1.77
CA VAL A 153 -8.33 6.56 -3.00
C VAL A 153 -9.72 5.93 -2.97
N ARG A 154 -10.12 5.31 -1.87
CA ARG A 154 -11.45 4.70 -1.72
C ARG A 154 -12.57 5.73 -1.81
N ALA A 155 -12.40 6.89 -1.17
CA ALA A 155 -13.36 7.98 -1.25
C ALA A 155 -13.49 8.53 -2.68
N ALA A 156 -12.37 8.70 -3.39
CA ALA A 156 -12.35 9.18 -4.77
C ALA A 156 -13.01 8.18 -5.74
N LEU A 157 -12.74 6.88 -5.60
CA LEU A 157 -13.35 5.83 -6.44
C LEU A 157 -14.84 5.64 -6.13
N GLY A 158 -15.25 5.75 -4.85
CA GLY A 158 -16.66 5.66 -4.44
C GLY A 158 -17.51 6.85 -4.87
N ALA A 159 -16.89 8.01 -5.10
CA ALA A 159 -17.55 9.21 -5.61
C ALA A 159 -17.72 9.22 -7.14
N SER A 160 -17.16 8.24 -7.85
CA SER A 160 -17.31 8.16 -9.32
C SER A 160 -18.73 7.75 -9.69
N PRO A 161 -19.38 8.44 -10.66
CA PRO A 161 -20.80 8.20 -11.02
C PRO A 161 -21.09 6.78 -11.53
N GLU A 162 -20.08 6.03 -11.96
CA GLU A 162 -20.25 4.64 -12.39
C GLU A 162 -20.59 3.66 -11.25
N ASN A 163 -20.36 4.02 -10.00
CA ASN A 163 -20.65 3.18 -8.82
C ASN A 163 -21.96 3.54 -8.10
N ALA A 164 -22.74 4.47 -8.62
CA ALA A 164 -23.99 4.94 -8.01
C ALA A 164 -25.23 4.06 -8.33
N HIS A 165 -25.06 2.95 -9.06
CA HIS A 165 -26.14 2.05 -9.47
C HIS A 165 -25.81 0.60 -9.05
N GLY A 166 -25.73 0.35 -7.76
CA GLY A 166 -25.61 -0.98 -7.16
C GLY A 166 -26.49 -1.10 -5.94
#